data_340a69ee2ea63672a3ed6561a4387a2c
#
_entry.id   340a69ee2ea63672a3ed6561a4387a2c
#
_cell.length_a   1.000
_cell.length_b   1.000
_cell.length_c   1.000
_cell.angle_alpha   90.00
_cell.angle_beta   90.00
_cell.angle_gamma   90.00
#
_symmetry.space_group_name_H-M   'P 1'
#
loop_
_entity.id
_entity.type
_entity.pdbx_description
1 polymer ?
#
loop_
_entity_poly.entity_id
_entity_poly.type
_entity_poly.pdbx_seq_one_letter_code
_entity_poly.pdbx_strand_id
1 'polypeptide(L)'
;MYYNPLKKKQIDVVMSCASSYSLLASLLLSLNLKIKIMTYKEANNISIKDYLNSLGIQPVTEKGSYGMYRSPLREDNTPSFKVDYNVNLWCDYGTGEGGTLIDLVMKQHECNAYGAICRLEQGDTASFSFHGKDLPERDTKRQAASPIEIRRIQPLQNPALMRYLQERGISPGTAAPYVQEMYYRIGGKPYFALAFRNDSGGYELRNPRFKGSTSKDITHIRQQGEPREKCLVFEGFMDYLSFLTLRMKNCPTMPDLDRQDYVILNSTANVPKAIDVLFPYKRIHCMLDNDEAGFRATQAIALEYSYRVRDFSDNYRGYSDLNDYLCGRKQEQKNSTSQAQEIKQETGQRATPKQKRGRGI
;
A
#
# COMPACT_ATOMS: atom_id res chain seq x y z
N MET A 1 36.79 0.41 -39.15
CA MET A 1 36.08 0.77 -37.89
C MET A 1 36.02 2.29 -37.84
N TYR A 2 34.86 2.88 -38.19
CA TYR A 2 34.68 4.33 -38.17
C TYR A 2 34.26 4.78 -36.76
N TYR A 3 35.12 5.62 -36.19
CA TYR A 3 34.88 6.19 -34.85
C TYR A 3 33.94 7.40 -35.00
N ASN A 4 32.74 7.32 -34.36
CA ASN A 4 31.73 8.39 -34.45
C ASN A 4 31.96 9.46 -33.35
N PRO A 5 32.41 10.67 -33.67
CA PRO A 5 32.76 11.72 -32.70
C PRO A 5 31.55 12.28 -31.93
N LEU A 6 30.31 12.05 -32.41
CA LEU A 6 29.09 12.52 -31.75
C LEU A 6 28.76 11.72 -30.46
N LYS A 7 29.12 10.42 -30.40
CA LYS A 7 28.95 9.61 -29.17
C LYS A 7 29.88 10.05 -28.04
N LYS A 8 31.07 10.54 -28.33
CA LYS A 8 32.00 11.01 -27.30
C LYS A 8 31.50 12.29 -26.63
N LYS A 9 30.93 13.24 -27.36
CA LYS A 9 30.33 14.46 -26.78
C LYS A 9 29.15 14.20 -25.87
N GLN A 10 28.29 13.21 -26.17
CA GLN A 10 27.18 12.84 -25.30
C GLN A 10 27.66 12.16 -24.02
N ILE A 11 28.68 11.31 -24.08
CA ILE A 11 29.27 10.67 -22.90
C ILE A 11 29.96 11.70 -22.01
N ASP A 12 30.68 12.64 -22.56
CA ASP A 12 31.37 13.69 -21.80
C ASP A 12 30.40 14.65 -21.10
N VAL A 13 29.23 14.95 -21.71
CA VAL A 13 28.15 15.73 -21.08
C VAL A 13 27.50 14.96 -19.91
N VAL A 14 27.24 13.66 -20.09
CA VAL A 14 26.67 12.81 -19.04
C VAL A 14 27.65 12.62 -17.89
N MET A 15 28.94 12.44 -18.15
CA MET A 15 29.99 12.33 -17.13
C MET A 15 30.25 13.65 -16.40
N SER A 16 30.16 14.79 -17.08
CA SER A 16 30.23 16.11 -16.46
C SER A 16 29.06 16.40 -15.55
N CYS A 17 27.83 16.01 -15.92
CA CYS A 17 26.67 16.10 -15.05
C CYS A 17 26.80 15.16 -13.81
N ALA A 18 27.22 13.91 -13.99
CA ALA A 18 27.38 12.97 -12.89
C ALA A 18 28.44 13.43 -11.87
N SER A 19 29.55 14.03 -12.34
CA SER A 19 30.58 14.61 -11.48
C SER A 19 30.06 15.81 -10.68
N SER A 20 29.23 16.66 -11.29
CA SER A 20 28.63 17.83 -10.62
C SER A 20 27.63 17.43 -9.55
N TYR A 21 26.83 16.39 -9.78
CA TYR A 21 25.92 15.84 -8.77
C TYR A 21 26.66 15.19 -7.60
N SER A 22 27.78 14.50 -7.84
CA SER A 22 28.62 13.92 -6.79
C SER A 22 29.28 14.99 -5.91
N LEU A 23 29.74 16.08 -6.49
CA LEU A 23 30.31 17.23 -5.77
C LEU A 23 29.24 17.99 -4.97
N LEU A 24 28.04 18.20 -5.53
CA LEU A 24 26.92 18.81 -4.81
C LEU A 24 26.45 17.92 -3.65
N ALA A 25 26.36 16.61 -3.84
CA ALA A 25 25.97 15.67 -2.79
C ALA A 25 27.03 15.63 -1.66
N SER A 26 28.34 15.68 -1.99
CA SER A 26 29.39 15.74 -0.96
C SER A 26 29.46 17.09 -0.25
N LEU A 27 29.17 18.20 -0.93
CA LEU A 27 29.05 19.54 -0.32
C LEU A 27 27.85 19.64 0.61
N LEU A 28 26.70 19.08 0.22
CA LEU A 28 25.48 19.02 1.05
C LEU A 28 25.67 18.15 2.29
N LEU A 29 26.42 17.05 2.17
CA LEU A 29 26.82 16.19 3.31
C LEU A 29 27.79 16.91 4.26
N SER A 30 28.74 17.71 3.73
CA SER A 30 29.71 18.46 4.53
C SER A 30 29.09 19.66 5.27
N LEU A 31 28.01 20.23 4.74
CA LEU A 31 27.30 21.37 5.33
C LEU A 31 26.27 20.97 6.38
N ASN A 32 26.11 19.67 6.68
CA ASN A 32 25.13 19.16 7.66
C ASN A 32 23.70 19.72 7.46
N LEU A 33 23.39 20.16 6.24
CA LEU A 33 22.05 20.57 5.83
C LEU A 33 21.21 19.31 5.67
N LYS A 34 20.56 18.88 6.74
CA LYS A 34 19.42 17.97 6.66
C LYS A 34 18.35 18.70 5.85
N ILE A 35 18.28 18.46 4.55
CA ILE A 35 17.08 18.77 3.78
C ILE A 35 16.00 17.89 4.40
N LYS A 36 15.18 18.49 5.23
CA LYS A 36 14.02 17.81 5.83
C LYS A 36 13.00 17.67 4.70
N ILE A 37 13.00 16.51 4.05
CA ILE A 37 11.95 16.17 3.08
C ILE A 37 10.66 15.99 3.88
N MET A 38 9.59 16.66 3.46
CA MET A 38 8.27 16.56 4.05
C MET A 38 7.79 15.11 3.98
N THR A 39 7.38 14.55 5.12
CA THR A 39 6.83 13.19 5.16
C THR A 39 5.40 13.17 4.61
N TYR A 40 4.93 12.00 4.18
CA TYR A 40 3.53 11.78 3.75
C TYR A 40 2.51 12.26 4.79
N LYS A 41 2.80 12.06 6.09
CA LYS A 41 1.96 12.52 7.20
C LYS A 41 1.95 14.04 7.29
N GLU A 42 3.11 14.68 7.18
CA GLU A 42 3.21 16.14 7.20
C GLU A 42 2.47 16.77 6.01
N ALA A 43 2.61 16.21 4.82
CA ALA A 43 1.90 16.66 3.61
C ALA A 43 0.36 16.56 3.76
N ASN A 44 -0.15 15.46 4.29
CA ASN A 44 -1.59 15.30 4.52
C ASN A 44 -2.13 16.11 5.69
N ASN A 45 -1.28 16.67 6.55
CA ASN A 45 -1.68 17.63 7.59
C ASN A 45 -1.84 19.07 7.05
N ILE A 46 -1.40 19.35 5.82
CA ILE A 46 -1.71 20.61 5.16
C ILE A 46 -3.21 20.67 4.88
N SER A 47 -3.84 21.81 5.18
CA SER A 47 -5.27 22.02 4.96
C SER A 47 -5.61 21.98 3.46
N ILE A 48 -6.55 21.12 3.05
CA ILE A 48 -7.08 21.11 1.68
C ILE A 48 -7.72 22.44 1.33
N LYS A 49 -8.38 23.11 2.30
CA LYS A 49 -8.94 24.44 2.12
C LYS A 49 -7.87 25.45 1.74
N ASP A 50 -6.77 25.48 2.49
CA ASP A 50 -5.69 26.43 2.25
C ASP A 50 -4.95 26.14 0.94
N TYR A 51 -4.78 24.88 0.61
CA TYR A 51 -4.23 24.46 -0.68
C TYR A 51 -5.10 24.95 -1.85
N LEU A 52 -6.43 24.75 -1.79
CA LEU A 52 -7.34 25.26 -2.82
C LEU A 52 -7.34 26.78 -2.90
N ASN A 53 -7.31 27.46 -1.74
CA ASN A 53 -7.19 28.92 -1.67
C ASN A 53 -5.91 29.42 -2.35
N SER A 54 -4.77 28.73 -2.18
CA SER A 54 -3.51 29.11 -2.83
C SER A 54 -3.56 28.99 -4.36
N LEU A 55 -4.45 28.14 -4.86
CA LEU A 55 -4.76 27.99 -6.30
C LEU A 55 -5.83 28.99 -6.78
N GLY A 56 -6.34 29.86 -5.91
CA GLY A 56 -7.42 30.79 -6.23
C GLY A 56 -8.80 30.14 -6.30
N ILE A 57 -8.94 28.88 -5.84
CA ILE A 57 -10.20 28.14 -5.86
C ILE A 57 -10.94 28.37 -4.52
N GLN A 58 -12.05 29.10 -4.60
CA GLN A 58 -12.88 29.45 -3.45
C GLN A 58 -14.11 28.55 -3.35
N PRO A 59 -14.64 28.27 -2.15
CA PRO A 59 -15.88 27.54 -1.99
C PRO A 59 -17.05 28.38 -2.51
N VAL A 60 -17.94 27.74 -3.27
CA VAL A 60 -19.23 28.36 -3.71
C VAL A 60 -20.19 28.48 -2.52
N THR A 61 -20.15 27.51 -1.63
CA THR A 61 -20.90 27.54 -0.36
C THR A 61 -20.00 27.01 0.74
N GLU A 62 -19.95 27.73 1.87
CA GLU A 62 -19.15 27.34 3.03
C GLU A 62 -20.03 27.24 4.27
N LYS A 63 -19.85 26.17 5.03
CA LYS A 63 -20.40 25.96 6.37
C LYS A 63 -19.24 25.62 7.30
N GLY A 64 -19.32 25.95 8.57
CA GLY A 64 -18.18 25.89 9.50
C GLY A 64 -17.35 24.57 9.47
N SER A 65 -17.97 23.44 9.11
CA SER A 65 -17.31 22.14 9.05
C SER A 65 -16.91 21.68 7.63
N TYR A 66 -17.42 22.31 6.58
CA TYR A 66 -17.13 21.93 5.19
C TYR A 66 -17.37 23.04 4.18
N GLY A 67 -16.74 22.94 3.02
CA GLY A 67 -16.99 23.76 1.84
C GLY A 67 -17.45 22.92 0.64
N MET A 68 -18.34 23.53 -0.17
CA MET A 68 -18.69 22.98 -1.48
C MET A 68 -18.04 23.83 -2.56
N TYR A 69 -17.28 23.18 -3.40
CA TYR A 69 -16.50 23.79 -4.49
C TYR A 69 -16.97 23.27 -5.85
N ARG A 70 -16.68 23.99 -6.90
CA ARG A 70 -16.62 23.39 -8.22
C ARG A 70 -15.41 22.47 -8.29
N SER A 71 -15.54 21.32 -8.96
CA SER A 71 -14.45 20.34 -8.99
C SER A 71 -13.18 20.95 -9.58
N PRO A 72 -12.02 20.86 -8.88
CA PRO A 72 -10.72 21.26 -9.45
C PRO A 72 -10.13 20.21 -10.39
N LEU A 73 -10.80 19.06 -10.56
CA LEU A 73 -10.32 17.90 -11.33
C LEU A 73 -10.97 17.79 -12.70
N ARG A 74 -12.04 18.57 -12.96
CA ARG A 74 -12.83 18.52 -14.20
C ARG A 74 -13.62 19.81 -14.38
N GLU A 75 -14.18 20.04 -15.55
CA GLU A 75 -15.18 21.08 -15.76
C GLU A 75 -16.43 20.77 -14.93
N ASP A 76 -16.82 21.70 -14.09
CA ASP A 76 -17.95 21.55 -13.17
C ASP A 76 -18.78 22.84 -13.12
N ASN A 77 -20.04 22.75 -13.60
CA ASN A 77 -20.96 23.89 -13.60
C ASN A 77 -21.77 24.00 -12.30
N THR A 78 -21.84 22.92 -11.52
CA THR A 78 -22.55 22.88 -10.23
C THR A 78 -21.59 22.43 -9.13
N PRO A 79 -21.60 23.08 -7.93
CA PRO A 79 -20.70 22.72 -6.86
C PRO A 79 -20.94 21.28 -6.40
N SER A 80 -20.05 20.36 -6.78
CA SER A 80 -20.15 18.95 -6.46
C SER A 80 -18.93 18.39 -5.74
N PHE A 81 -17.92 19.22 -5.51
CA PHE A 81 -16.69 18.85 -4.81
C PHE A 81 -16.77 19.34 -3.35
N LYS A 82 -16.92 18.39 -2.41
CA LYS A 82 -16.98 18.69 -0.97
C LYS A 82 -15.61 18.54 -0.35
N VAL A 83 -15.21 19.51 0.47
CA VAL A 83 -14.06 19.41 1.38
C VAL A 83 -14.58 19.46 2.82
N ASP A 84 -14.33 18.41 3.57
CA ASP A 84 -14.63 18.35 5.00
C ASP A 84 -13.42 18.86 5.80
N TYR A 85 -13.60 19.98 6.47
CA TYR A 85 -12.52 20.67 7.17
C TYR A 85 -12.14 20.01 8.50
N ASN A 86 -13.04 19.22 9.10
CA ASN A 86 -12.76 18.57 10.38
C ASN A 86 -11.83 17.36 10.22
N VAL A 87 -12.01 16.63 9.12
CA VAL A 87 -11.23 15.41 8.85
C VAL A 87 -10.21 15.60 7.73
N ASN A 88 -10.17 16.81 7.12
CA ASN A 88 -9.27 17.18 6.02
C ASN A 88 -9.33 16.16 4.85
N LEU A 89 -10.54 15.84 4.40
CA LEU A 89 -10.82 14.94 3.27
C LEU A 89 -11.70 15.64 2.24
N TRP A 90 -11.54 15.24 0.98
CA TRP A 90 -12.40 15.68 -0.11
C TRP A 90 -13.22 14.53 -0.68
N CYS A 91 -14.34 14.88 -1.30
CA CYS A 91 -15.18 13.96 -2.07
C CYS A 91 -15.81 14.72 -3.26
N ASP A 92 -15.60 14.23 -4.47
CA ASP A 92 -16.29 14.69 -5.69
C ASP A 92 -17.52 13.83 -5.93
N TYR A 93 -18.70 14.36 -5.65
CA TYR A 93 -19.98 13.66 -5.88
C TYR A 93 -20.29 13.41 -7.35
N GLY A 94 -19.64 14.14 -8.27
CA GLY A 94 -19.82 13.93 -9.71
C GLY A 94 -19.12 12.68 -10.23
N THR A 95 -17.98 12.30 -9.62
CA THR A 95 -17.23 11.09 -10.00
C THR A 95 -17.34 9.96 -8.97
N GLY A 96 -17.84 10.26 -7.76
CA GLY A 96 -17.85 9.33 -6.63
C GLY A 96 -16.48 9.10 -5.99
N GLU A 97 -15.46 9.88 -6.38
CA GLU A 97 -14.11 9.76 -5.88
C GLU A 97 -13.86 10.67 -4.68
N GLY A 98 -12.86 10.32 -3.86
CA GLY A 98 -12.48 11.12 -2.70
C GLY A 98 -11.13 10.70 -2.14
N GLY A 99 -10.58 11.51 -1.23
CA GLY A 99 -9.28 11.19 -0.65
C GLY A 99 -8.70 12.28 0.23
N THR A 100 -7.38 12.21 0.41
CA THR A 100 -6.54 13.14 1.17
C THR A 100 -6.04 14.27 0.27
N LEU A 101 -5.26 15.22 0.83
CA LEU A 101 -4.61 16.25 0.03
C LEU A 101 -3.67 15.67 -1.02
N ILE A 102 -2.90 14.66 -0.66
CA ILE A 102 -1.96 14.02 -1.61
C ILE A 102 -2.73 13.40 -2.77
N ASP A 103 -3.86 12.72 -2.52
CA ASP A 103 -4.71 12.15 -3.59
C ASP A 103 -5.24 13.25 -4.52
N LEU A 104 -5.59 14.42 -3.98
CA LEU A 104 -6.03 15.56 -4.77
C LEU A 104 -4.92 16.08 -5.68
N VAL A 105 -3.71 16.31 -5.12
CA VAL A 105 -2.56 16.83 -5.87
C VAL A 105 -2.10 15.83 -6.94
N MET A 106 -2.11 14.53 -6.62
CA MET A 106 -1.82 13.47 -7.60
C MET A 106 -2.74 13.54 -8.81
N LYS A 107 -4.05 13.69 -8.58
CA LYS A 107 -5.04 13.79 -9.67
C LYS A 107 -4.92 15.08 -10.47
N GLN A 108 -4.74 16.23 -9.81
CA GLN A 108 -4.62 17.52 -10.48
C GLN A 108 -3.39 17.62 -11.41
N HIS A 109 -2.30 16.96 -11.03
CA HIS A 109 -1.02 17.08 -11.72
C HIS A 109 -0.60 15.81 -12.43
N GLU A 110 -1.48 14.80 -12.50
CA GLU A 110 -1.18 13.50 -13.10
C GLU A 110 0.17 12.94 -12.63
N CYS A 111 0.48 13.14 -11.35
CA CYS A 111 1.74 12.76 -10.74
C CYS A 111 1.51 11.73 -9.63
N ASN A 112 2.58 11.22 -9.14
CA ASN A 112 2.61 10.24 -8.06
C ASN A 112 2.70 10.89 -6.67
N ALA A 113 2.61 10.11 -5.60
CA ALA A 113 2.64 10.62 -4.23
C ALA A 113 3.91 11.42 -3.92
N TYR A 114 5.07 10.96 -4.39
CA TYR A 114 6.34 11.71 -4.25
C TYR A 114 6.29 13.03 -5.02
N GLY A 115 5.87 13.00 -6.28
CA GLY A 115 5.68 14.20 -7.09
C GLY A 115 4.68 15.19 -6.47
N ALA A 116 3.64 14.69 -5.83
CA ALA A 116 2.69 15.50 -5.07
C ALA A 116 3.36 16.16 -3.85
N ILE A 117 4.14 15.41 -3.07
CA ILE A 117 4.88 15.94 -1.92
C ILE A 117 5.90 16.99 -2.36
N CYS A 118 6.69 16.73 -3.41
CA CYS A 118 7.63 17.71 -3.93
C CYS A 118 6.96 19.03 -4.39
N ARG A 119 5.74 18.95 -4.96
CA ARG A 119 4.98 20.15 -5.35
C ARG A 119 4.46 20.91 -4.13
N LEU A 120 4.02 20.20 -3.11
CA LEU A 120 3.60 20.81 -1.85
C LEU A 120 4.77 21.48 -1.12
N GLU A 121 5.99 20.93 -1.22
CA GLU A 121 7.21 21.53 -0.68
C GLU A 121 7.65 22.77 -1.46
N GLN A 122 7.49 22.79 -2.77
CA GLN A 122 7.87 23.91 -3.65
C GLN A 122 6.86 25.06 -3.64
N GLY A 123 5.59 24.77 -3.29
CA GLY A 123 4.59 25.79 -2.98
C GLY A 123 5.02 26.46 -1.67
N ASP A 124 4.92 27.80 -1.63
CA ASP A 124 5.33 28.63 -0.49
C ASP A 124 4.69 28.09 0.82
N THR A 125 5.39 27.18 1.50
CA THR A 125 4.90 26.53 2.73
C THR A 125 4.71 27.53 3.88
N ALA A 126 5.20 28.76 3.73
CA ALA A 126 4.94 29.86 4.65
C ALA A 126 3.47 30.33 4.66
N SER A 127 2.69 29.97 3.63
CA SER A 127 1.28 30.38 3.48
C SER A 127 0.27 29.33 3.94
N PHE A 128 0.70 28.10 4.25
CA PHE A 128 -0.22 27.04 4.69
C PHE A 128 -0.32 26.99 6.20
N SER A 129 -1.52 27.12 6.74
CA SER A 129 -1.76 26.83 8.15
C SER A 129 -1.72 25.31 8.34
N PHE A 130 -0.77 24.86 9.15
CA PHE A 130 -0.78 23.48 9.64
C PHE A 130 -1.98 23.33 10.59
N HIS A 131 -2.85 22.39 10.31
CA HIS A 131 -3.85 21.93 11.27
C HIS A 131 -3.11 21.28 12.44
N GLY A 132 -2.66 22.12 13.38
CA GLY A 132 -1.98 21.73 14.62
C GLY A 132 -2.96 21.25 15.71
N LYS A 133 -4.07 20.65 15.30
CA LYS A 133 -4.81 19.71 16.14
C LYS A 133 -4.40 18.34 15.66
N ASP A 134 -3.80 17.55 16.56
CA ASP A 134 -3.77 16.12 16.37
C ASP A 134 -5.12 15.74 15.77
N LEU A 135 -5.10 15.25 14.50
CA LEU A 135 -6.31 14.72 13.90
C LEU A 135 -6.87 13.76 14.95
N PRO A 136 -8.13 13.95 15.40
CA PRO A 136 -8.70 12.99 16.32
C PRO A 136 -8.47 11.64 15.65
N GLU A 137 -7.70 10.78 16.32
CA GLU A 137 -7.62 9.38 15.92
C GLU A 137 -9.04 9.03 15.57
N ARG A 138 -9.26 8.58 14.33
CA ARG A 138 -10.61 8.24 13.89
C ARG A 138 -11.23 7.43 15.00
N ASP A 139 -12.09 8.08 15.78
CA ASP A 139 -13.11 7.41 16.56
C ASP A 139 -14.07 6.74 15.56
N THR A 140 -13.51 5.81 14.78
CA THR A 140 -14.29 4.64 14.52
C THR A 140 -14.55 4.11 15.93
N LYS A 141 -15.77 4.25 16.41
CA LYS A 141 -16.38 3.40 17.42
C LYS A 141 -16.45 1.96 16.86
N ARG A 142 -15.33 1.40 16.45
CA ARG A 142 -15.02 0.02 16.69
C ARG A 142 -14.91 -0.03 18.21
N GLN A 143 -15.88 -0.64 18.86
CA GLN A 143 -15.80 -1.05 20.24
C GLN A 143 -14.35 -1.45 20.48
N ALA A 144 -13.66 -0.72 21.38
CA ALA A 144 -12.23 -0.90 21.62
C ALA A 144 -12.04 -2.41 21.83
N ALA A 145 -11.43 -3.08 20.85
CA ALA A 145 -11.19 -4.51 20.95
C ALA A 145 -10.39 -4.68 22.24
N SER A 146 -10.89 -5.51 23.15
CA SER A 146 -10.22 -5.75 24.43
C SER A 146 -8.75 -6.01 24.17
N PRO A 147 -7.82 -5.36 24.88
CA PRO A 147 -6.40 -5.46 24.59
C PRO A 147 -5.95 -6.91 24.61
N ILE A 148 -5.01 -7.26 23.74
CA ILE A 148 -4.42 -8.61 23.70
C ILE A 148 -3.50 -8.74 24.91
N GLU A 149 -3.88 -9.56 25.86
CA GLU A 149 -3.05 -9.88 27.03
C GLU A 149 -2.17 -11.09 26.73
N ILE A 150 -0.90 -10.86 26.45
CA ILE A 150 0.08 -11.93 26.19
C ILE A 150 0.32 -12.72 27.49
N ARG A 151 0.18 -14.03 27.44
CA ARG A 151 0.42 -14.94 28.55
C ARG A 151 1.74 -15.70 28.43
N ARG A 152 2.03 -16.19 27.23
CA ARG A 152 3.25 -16.94 26.96
C ARG A 152 3.59 -16.91 25.48
N ILE A 153 4.88 -16.81 25.18
CA ILE A 153 5.45 -16.98 23.85
C ILE A 153 6.51 -18.07 23.96
N GLN A 154 6.50 -19.01 23.01
CA GLN A 154 7.47 -20.11 23.01
C GLN A 154 7.71 -20.60 21.56
N PRO A 155 8.77 -21.40 21.33
CA PRO A 155 9.00 -22.04 20.03
C PRO A 155 7.77 -22.82 19.56
N LEU A 156 7.56 -22.88 18.24
CA LEU A 156 6.43 -23.55 17.62
C LEU A 156 6.45 -25.07 17.90
N GLN A 157 5.48 -25.55 18.67
CA GLN A 157 5.29 -26.96 19.05
C GLN A 157 3.82 -27.38 19.04
N ASN A 158 2.87 -26.42 19.02
CA ASN A 158 1.44 -26.68 19.08
C ASN A 158 0.98 -27.42 17.81
N PRO A 159 0.44 -28.69 17.95
CA PRO A 159 0.05 -29.47 16.78
C PRO A 159 -1.05 -28.81 15.92
N ALA A 160 -1.94 -28.02 16.53
CA ALA A 160 -3.00 -27.34 15.79
C ALA A 160 -2.41 -26.20 14.90
N LEU A 161 -1.40 -25.47 15.40
CA LEU A 161 -0.72 -24.45 14.60
C LEU A 161 0.17 -25.07 13.52
N MET A 162 0.83 -26.19 13.81
CA MET A 162 1.61 -26.93 12.80
C MET A 162 0.69 -27.46 11.70
N ARG A 163 -0.48 -28.01 12.04
CA ARG A 163 -1.49 -28.43 11.07
C ARG A 163 -1.99 -27.25 10.24
N TYR A 164 -2.26 -26.11 10.86
CA TYR A 164 -2.66 -24.90 10.14
C TYR A 164 -1.63 -24.47 9.10
N LEU A 165 -0.33 -24.50 9.42
CA LEU A 165 0.71 -24.25 8.44
C LEU A 165 0.67 -25.26 7.28
N GLN A 166 0.51 -26.54 7.58
CA GLN A 166 0.40 -27.60 6.57
C GLN A 166 -0.83 -27.42 5.66
N GLU A 167 -1.98 -27.03 6.22
CA GLU A 167 -3.21 -26.71 5.48
C GLU A 167 -3.00 -25.47 4.55
N ARG A 168 -2.07 -24.59 4.93
CA ARG A 168 -1.62 -23.47 4.10
C ARG A 168 -0.44 -23.81 3.20
N GLY A 169 -0.12 -25.11 3.03
CA GLY A 169 0.97 -25.59 2.19
C GLY A 169 2.38 -25.26 2.71
N ILE A 170 2.50 -24.65 3.87
CA ILE A 170 3.76 -24.21 4.46
C ILE A 170 4.36 -25.33 5.32
N SER A 171 5.64 -25.63 5.07
CA SER A 171 6.37 -26.59 5.91
C SER A 171 6.58 -26.02 7.33
N PRO A 172 6.14 -26.71 8.39
CA PRO A 172 6.42 -26.28 9.77
C PRO A 172 7.91 -26.12 10.06
N GLY A 173 8.76 -26.99 9.50
CA GLY A 173 10.22 -26.90 9.64
C GLY A 173 10.81 -25.64 9.00
N THR A 174 10.27 -25.23 7.84
CA THR A 174 10.66 -23.97 7.18
C THR A 174 10.16 -22.75 7.96
N ALA A 175 9.00 -22.82 8.58
CA ALA A 175 8.40 -21.72 9.33
C ALA A 175 9.01 -21.54 10.74
N ALA A 176 9.40 -22.62 11.41
CA ALA A 176 9.83 -22.62 12.82
C ALA A 176 10.94 -21.61 13.17
N PRO A 177 11.91 -21.29 12.31
CA PRO A 177 12.92 -20.25 12.62
C PRO A 177 12.34 -18.83 12.67
N TYR A 178 11.17 -18.57 12.07
CA TYR A 178 10.61 -17.24 11.88
C TYR A 178 9.36 -16.98 12.70
N VAL A 179 8.64 -18.03 13.14
CA VAL A 179 7.41 -17.90 13.92
C VAL A 179 7.52 -18.60 15.27
N GLN A 180 6.83 -18.04 16.24
CA GLN A 180 6.64 -18.58 17.55
C GLN A 180 5.16 -18.94 17.76
N GLU A 181 4.81 -19.63 18.80
CA GLU A 181 3.43 -19.74 19.26
C GLU A 181 3.18 -18.82 20.44
N MET A 182 2.09 -18.06 20.34
CA MET A 182 1.68 -17.13 21.38
C MET A 182 0.35 -17.60 21.99
N TYR A 183 0.33 -17.66 23.32
CA TYR A 183 -0.89 -17.83 24.12
C TYR A 183 -1.28 -16.48 24.69
N TYR A 184 -2.52 -16.07 24.49
CA TYR A 184 -3.01 -14.75 24.88
C TYR A 184 -4.47 -14.77 25.28
N ARG A 185 -4.97 -13.67 25.88
CA ARG A 185 -6.39 -13.48 26.19
C ARG A 185 -6.93 -12.24 25.52
N ILE A 186 -8.19 -12.29 25.14
CA ILE A 186 -9.00 -11.14 24.71
C ILE A 186 -10.30 -11.20 25.48
N GLY A 187 -10.64 -10.17 26.26
CA GLY A 187 -11.83 -10.17 27.09
C GLY A 187 -11.90 -11.35 28.05
N GLY A 188 -10.75 -11.75 28.63
CA GLY A 188 -10.64 -12.88 29.56
C GLY A 188 -10.63 -14.26 28.91
N LYS A 189 -11.01 -14.41 27.63
CA LYS A 189 -11.04 -15.70 26.92
C LYS A 189 -9.65 -16.07 26.38
N PRO A 190 -9.20 -17.33 26.55
CA PRO A 190 -7.89 -17.78 26.11
C PRO A 190 -7.88 -18.11 24.61
N TYR A 191 -6.78 -17.75 23.93
CA TYR A 191 -6.50 -18.00 22.52
C TYR A 191 -5.04 -18.37 22.33
N PHE A 192 -4.73 -18.92 21.15
CA PHE A 192 -3.37 -19.13 20.69
C PHE A 192 -3.27 -18.88 19.18
N ALA A 193 -2.10 -18.45 18.73
CA ALA A 193 -1.82 -18.15 17.32
C ALA A 193 -0.33 -18.34 17.00
N LEU A 194 -0.03 -18.45 15.70
CA LEU A 194 1.30 -18.16 15.19
C LEU A 194 1.60 -16.70 15.48
N ALA A 195 2.81 -16.41 15.92
CA ALA A 195 3.30 -15.08 16.25
C ALA A 195 4.56 -14.79 15.44
N PHE A 196 4.49 -13.81 14.57
CA PHE A 196 5.59 -13.32 13.75
C PHE A 196 6.01 -11.95 14.24
N ARG A 197 7.27 -11.82 14.67
CA ARG A 197 7.77 -10.60 15.32
C ARG A 197 7.94 -9.48 14.30
N ASN A 198 7.55 -8.26 14.66
CA ASN A 198 7.78 -7.05 13.88
C ASN A 198 8.88 -6.15 14.49
N ASP A 199 9.30 -5.11 13.78
CA ASP A 199 10.44 -4.27 14.14
C ASP A 199 10.19 -3.41 15.38
N SER A 200 8.93 -3.10 15.73
CA SER A 200 8.59 -2.44 16.99
C SER A 200 8.60 -3.39 18.22
N GLY A 201 8.98 -4.66 18.01
CA GLY A 201 8.98 -5.69 19.06
C GLY A 201 7.62 -6.31 19.35
N GLY A 202 6.57 -5.90 18.63
CA GLY A 202 5.28 -6.56 18.63
C GLY A 202 5.22 -7.77 17.73
N TYR A 203 4.00 -8.28 17.53
CA TYR A 203 3.79 -9.53 16.79
C TYR A 203 2.55 -9.43 15.89
N GLU A 204 2.69 -9.94 14.67
CA GLU A 204 1.57 -10.31 13.81
C GLU A 204 1.07 -11.70 14.21
N LEU A 205 -0.24 -11.82 14.38
CA LEU A 205 -0.88 -13.04 14.88
C LEU A 205 -1.75 -13.66 13.80
N ARG A 206 -1.64 -14.99 13.65
CA ARG A 206 -2.45 -15.73 12.69
C ARG A 206 -2.83 -17.11 13.23
N ASN A 207 -4.11 -17.44 13.11
CA ASN A 207 -4.60 -18.80 13.21
C ASN A 207 -5.78 -18.99 12.22
N PRO A 208 -6.43 -20.16 12.09
CA PRO A 208 -7.52 -20.36 11.12
C PRO A 208 -8.69 -19.38 11.24
N ARG A 209 -8.89 -18.76 12.41
CA ARG A 209 -10.06 -17.91 12.71
C ARG A 209 -9.69 -16.46 13.07
N PHE A 210 -8.40 -16.14 13.13
CA PHE A 210 -7.98 -14.83 13.62
C PHE A 210 -6.76 -14.31 12.85
N LYS A 211 -6.85 -13.04 12.43
CA LYS A 211 -5.76 -12.20 11.93
C LYS A 211 -5.74 -10.95 12.79
N GLY A 212 -4.59 -10.63 13.39
CA GLY A 212 -4.44 -9.44 14.22
C GLY A 212 -2.98 -9.17 14.53
N SER A 213 -2.73 -8.13 15.31
CA SER A 213 -1.38 -7.76 15.75
C SER A 213 -1.42 -7.17 17.15
N THR A 214 -0.32 -7.27 17.88
CA THR A 214 -0.14 -6.61 19.19
C THR A 214 0.32 -5.17 19.02
N SER A 215 1.09 -4.88 17.98
CA SER A 215 1.42 -3.55 17.48
C SER A 215 1.57 -3.62 15.97
N LYS A 216 1.38 -2.50 15.25
CA LYS A 216 1.48 -2.46 13.80
C LYS A 216 2.84 -1.91 13.37
N ASP A 217 3.64 -2.75 12.73
CA ASP A 217 4.90 -2.35 12.13
C ASP A 217 5.28 -3.31 11.00
N ILE A 218 6.30 -2.93 10.21
CA ILE A 218 6.96 -3.80 9.25
C ILE A 218 7.83 -4.83 9.99
N THR A 219 8.26 -5.85 9.25
CA THR A 219 9.34 -6.74 9.67
C THR A 219 10.45 -6.70 8.63
N HIS A 220 11.64 -6.26 9.03
CA HIS A 220 12.81 -6.20 8.16
C HIS A 220 13.82 -7.29 8.56
N ILE A 221 13.90 -8.34 7.76
CA ILE A 221 14.81 -9.47 7.98
C ILE A 221 16.08 -9.23 7.17
N ARG A 222 17.16 -8.86 7.87
CA ARG A 222 18.50 -8.69 7.30
C ARG A 222 19.31 -9.97 7.45
N GLN A 223 20.00 -10.35 6.37
CA GLN A 223 20.92 -11.45 6.41
C GLN A 223 22.24 -11.03 7.10
N GLN A 224 22.87 -11.98 7.77
CA GLN A 224 24.19 -11.74 8.37
C GLN A 224 25.30 -11.62 7.31
N GLY A 225 26.38 -10.94 7.64
CA GLY A 225 27.53 -10.72 6.78
C GLY A 225 27.41 -9.47 5.92
N GLU A 226 27.90 -9.53 4.68
CA GLU A 226 27.92 -8.39 3.77
C GLU A 226 26.51 -7.85 3.45
N PRO A 227 26.34 -6.53 3.32
CA PRO A 227 25.05 -5.94 2.96
C PRO A 227 24.52 -6.50 1.63
N ARG A 228 23.24 -6.82 1.60
CA ARG A 228 22.60 -7.33 0.39
C ARG A 228 22.17 -6.18 -0.53
N GLU A 229 22.38 -6.37 -1.83
CA GLU A 229 21.93 -5.40 -2.84
C GLU A 229 20.45 -5.56 -3.21
N LYS A 230 19.87 -6.71 -2.86
CA LYS A 230 18.50 -7.07 -3.24
C LYS A 230 17.63 -7.27 -2.00
N CYS A 231 16.42 -6.70 -2.06
CA CYS A 231 15.37 -6.92 -1.07
C CYS A 231 14.10 -7.44 -1.75
N LEU A 232 13.44 -8.42 -1.13
CA LEU A 232 12.12 -8.88 -1.51
C LEU A 232 11.09 -8.31 -0.52
N VAL A 233 9.97 -7.80 -1.05
CA VAL A 233 8.90 -7.18 -0.28
C VAL A 233 7.65 -8.04 -0.37
N PHE A 234 7.06 -8.40 0.79
CA PHE A 234 5.83 -9.20 0.91
C PHE A 234 4.75 -8.41 1.64
N GLU A 235 3.48 -8.67 1.33
CA GLU A 235 2.39 -8.03 2.05
C GLU A 235 2.23 -8.62 3.45
N GLY A 236 2.27 -9.95 3.58
CA GLY A 236 2.09 -10.65 4.84
C GLY A 236 3.14 -11.72 5.10
N PHE A 237 3.30 -12.11 6.37
CA PHE A 237 4.29 -13.14 6.72
C PHE A 237 3.92 -14.54 6.21
N MET A 238 2.64 -14.80 5.91
CA MET A 238 2.22 -16.07 5.30
C MET A 238 2.77 -16.20 3.88
N ASP A 239 2.81 -15.09 3.12
CA ASP A 239 3.38 -15.05 1.76
C ASP A 239 4.90 -15.18 1.80
N TYR A 240 5.54 -14.53 2.76
CA TYR A 240 6.97 -14.73 3.03
C TYR A 240 7.30 -16.21 3.31
N LEU A 241 6.56 -16.86 4.21
CA LEU A 241 6.75 -18.29 4.52
C LEU A 241 6.43 -19.20 3.32
N SER A 242 5.47 -18.81 2.49
CA SER A 242 5.15 -19.49 1.24
C SER A 242 6.30 -19.40 0.24
N PHE A 243 6.91 -18.22 0.11
CA PHE A 243 8.11 -18.03 -0.71
C PHE A 243 9.25 -18.94 -0.24
N LEU A 244 9.55 -18.96 1.05
CA LEU A 244 10.59 -19.85 1.58
C LEU A 244 10.29 -21.31 1.28
N THR A 245 9.04 -21.74 1.45
CA THR A 245 8.62 -23.12 1.16
C THR A 245 8.78 -23.46 -0.32
N LEU A 246 8.35 -22.57 -1.21
CA LEU A 246 8.53 -22.73 -2.67
C LEU A 246 10.01 -22.81 -3.05
N ARG A 247 10.85 -21.97 -2.50
CA ARG A 247 12.29 -21.98 -2.76
C ARG A 247 12.93 -23.29 -2.30
N MET A 248 12.63 -23.74 -1.08
CA MET A 248 13.11 -25.02 -0.56
C MET A 248 12.63 -26.23 -1.40
N LYS A 249 11.39 -26.18 -1.89
CA LYS A 249 10.81 -27.23 -2.73
C LYS A 249 11.42 -27.25 -4.13
N ASN A 250 11.58 -26.10 -4.77
CA ASN A 250 11.99 -25.99 -6.17
C ASN A 250 13.51 -26.01 -6.34
N CYS A 251 14.28 -25.59 -5.32
CA CYS A 251 15.73 -25.54 -5.34
C CYS A 251 16.31 -26.13 -4.03
N PRO A 252 16.11 -27.43 -3.75
CA PRO A 252 16.43 -28.00 -2.45
C PRO A 252 17.93 -28.00 -2.11
N THR A 253 18.79 -28.06 -3.13
CA THR A 253 20.25 -28.05 -2.97
C THR A 253 20.84 -26.63 -2.80
N MET A 254 20.17 -25.61 -3.34
CA MET A 254 20.62 -24.22 -3.31
C MET A 254 19.42 -23.27 -3.29
N PRO A 255 18.70 -23.18 -2.18
CA PRO A 255 17.51 -22.32 -2.09
C PRO A 255 17.83 -20.82 -2.12
N ASP A 256 19.09 -20.41 -1.92
CA ASP A 256 19.57 -19.03 -1.98
C ASP A 256 18.77 -18.05 -1.11
N LEU A 257 18.33 -18.47 0.07
CA LEU A 257 17.49 -17.67 0.96
C LEU A 257 18.26 -16.54 1.64
N ASP A 258 19.57 -16.64 1.70
CA ASP A 258 20.50 -15.69 2.32
C ASP A 258 21.10 -14.67 1.33
N ARG A 259 20.77 -14.76 0.02
CA ARG A 259 21.30 -13.85 -1.01
C ARG A 259 20.54 -12.54 -1.11
N GLN A 260 19.48 -12.35 -0.36
CA GLN A 260 18.66 -11.15 -0.30
C GLN A 260 18.11 -10.93 1.11
N ASP A 261 17.80 -9.68 1.39
CA ASP A 261 17.02 -9.30 2.57
C ASP A 261 15.53 -9.32 2.26
N TYR A 262 14.70 -9.25 3.30
CA TYR A 262 13.25 -9.32 3.18
C TYR A 262 12.59 -8.23 4.00
N VAL A 263 11.57 -7.59 3.41
CA VAL A 263 10.66 -6.68 4.10
C VAL A 263 9.26 -7.24 4.02
N ILE A 264 8.62 -7.44 5.14
CA ILE A 264 7.23 -7.83 5.25
C ILE A 264 6.45 -6.62 5.75
N LEU A 265 5.53 -6.11 4.93
CA LEU A 265 4.73 -4.93 5.24
C LEU A 265 3.82 -5.15 6.43
N ASN A 266 3.32 -6.39 6.62
CA ASN A 266 2.28 -6.77 7.59
C ASN A 266 0.93 -6.06 7.36
N SER A 267 0.93 -4.98 6.58
CA SER A 267 -0.22 -4.25 6.05
C SER A 267 0.28 -3.25 5.01
N THR A 268 -0.47 -3.03 3.94
CA THR A 268 -0.16 -1.99 2.93
C THR A 268 -0.10 -0.58 3.54
N ALA A 269 -0.76 -0.34 4.67
CA ALA A 269 -0.66 0.92 5.42
C ALA A 269 0.76 1.22 5.97
N ASN A 270 1.64 0.22 6.03
CA ASN A 270 3.03 0.37 6.47
C ASN A 270 4.02 0.66 5.33
N VAL A 271 3.56 0.84 4.08
CA VAL A 271 4.42 1.20 2.94
C VAL A 271 5.33 2.40 3.24
N PRO A 272 4.88 3.50 3.88
CA PRO A 272 5.78 4.62 4.21
C PRO A 272 6.99 4.21 5.06
N LYS A 273 6.80 3.30 6.02
CA LYS A 273 7.92 2.78 6.84
C LYS A 273 8.83 1.86 6.03
N ALA A 274 8.26 1.07 5.11
CA ALA A 274 9.04 0.21 4.23
C ALA A 274 9.91 1.02 3.28
N ILE A 275 9.43 2.17 2.78
CA ILE A 275 10.21 3.08 1.95
C ILE A 275 11.52 3.45 2.64
N ASP A 276 11.50 3.86 3.91
CA ASP A 276 12.71 4.25 4.62
C ASP A 276 13.77 3.14 4.68
N VAL A 277 13.36 1.90 4.91
CA VAL A 277 14.29 0.76 5.03
C VAL A 277 14.72 0.18 3.68
N LEU A 278 14.00 0.48 2.59
CA LEU A 278 14.33 0.02 1.24
C LEU A 278 15.40 0.90 0.55
N PHE A 279 15.72 2.06 1.10
CA PHE A 279 16.67 3.01 0.51
C PHE A 279 18.03 2.40 0.09
N PRO A 280 18.70 1.54 0.89
CA PRO A 280 20.03 1.01 0.55
C PRO A 280 20.02 -0.02 -0.57
N TYR A 281 18.86 -0.58 -0.96
CA TYR A 281 18.81 -1.68 -1.92
C TYR A 281 18.84 -1.20 -3.37
N LYS A 282 19.70 -1.84 -4.19
CA LYS A 282 19.79 -1.58 -5.64
C LYS A 282 18.67 -2.27 -6.43
N ARG A 283 18.08 -3.34 -5.88
CA ARG A 283 17.03 -4.15 -6.50
C ARG A 283 15.96 -4.46 -5.47
N ILE A 284 14.75 -4.03 -5.73
CA ILE A 284 13.58 -4.21 -4.88
C ILE A 284 12.56 -5.02 -5.68
N HIS A 285 12.22 -6.21 -5.18
CA HIS A 285 11.27 -7.11 -5.83
C HIS A 285 10.00 -7.17 -4.99
N CYS A 286 8.92 -6.59 -5.50
CA CYS A 286 7.61 -6.62 -4.86
C CYS A 286 6.89 -7.92 -5.18
N MET A 287 6.48 -8.65 -4.16
CA MET A 287 5.71 -9.88 -4.20
C MET A 287 4.46 -9.69 -3.33
N LEU A 288 3.63 -8.70 -3.73
CA LEU A 288 2.44 -8.29 -3.01
C LEU A 288 1.19 -8.99 -3.57
N ASP A 289 0.06 -8.84 -2.89
CA ASP A 289 -1.19 -9.48 -3.27
C ASP A 289 -1.69 -8.98 -4.64
N ASN A 290 -2.35 -9.85 -5.40
CA ASN A 290 -2.95 -9.55 -6.71
C ASN A 290 -4.32 -8.86 -6.55
N ASP A 291 -4.34 -7.80 -5.73
CA ASP A 291 -5.50 -6.95 -5.53
C ASP A 291 -5.14 -5.46 -5.68
N GLU A 292 -6.12 -4.60 -5.57
CA GLU A 292 -5.92 -3.15 -5.72
C GLU A 292 -4.97 -2.57 -4.66
N ALA A 293 -5.00 -3.11 -3.43
CA ALA A 293 -4.14 -2.62 -2.34
C ALA A 293 -2.67 -3.00 -2.57
N GLY A 294 -2.39 -4.24 -2.98
CA GLY A 294 -1.06 -4.71 -3.34
C GLY A 294 -0.50 -3.98 -4.56
N PHE A 295 -1.33 -3.76 -5.58
CA PHE A 295 -0.94 -2.96 -6.75
C PHE A 295 -0.57 -1.53 -6.37
N ARG A 296 -1.40 -0.83 -5.57
CA ARG A 296 -1.11 0.53 -5.10
C ARG A 296 0.17 0.58 -4.24
N ALA A 297 0.38 -0.41 -3.38
CA ALA A 297 1.59 -0.51 -2.56
C ALA A 297 2.85 -0.69 -3.44
N THR A 298 2.80 -1.56 -4.44
CA THR A 298 3.89 -1.72 -5.43
C THR A 298 4.17 -0.42 -6.17
N GLN A 299 3.11 0.26 -6.63
CA GLN A 299 3.25 1.56 -7.27
C GLN A 299 3.92 2.57 -6.33
N ALA A 300 3.47 2.71 -5.09
CA ALA A 300 4.05 3.66 -4.14
C ALA A 300 5.55 3.42 -3.94
N ILE A 301 6.00 2.16 -3.83
CA ILE A 301 7.42 1.81 -3.75
C ILE A 301 8.14 2.12 -5.07
N ALA A 302 7.52 1.84 -6.22
CA ALA A 302 8.10 2.10 -7.54
C ALA A 302 8.25 3.60 -7.82
N LEU A 303 7.39 4.43 -7.23
CA LEU A 303 7.47 5.89 -7.36
C LEU A 303 8.70 6.45 -6.68
N GLU A 304 9.09 5.88 -5.54
CA GLU A 304 10.28 6.29 -4.83
C GLU A 304 11.56 5.76 -5.49
N TYR A 305 11.54 4.48 -5.89
CA TYR A 305 12.76 3.78 -6.30
C TYR A 305 12.85 3.47 -7.80
N SER A 306 11.82 3.84 -8.58
CA SER A 306 11.82 3.80 -10.06
C SER A 306 12.36 2.47 -10.64
N TYR A 307 13.40 2.52 -11.46
CA TYR A 307 14.01 1.37 -12.15
C TYR A 307 14.57 0.28 -11.22
N ARG A 308 14.73 0.56 -9.93
CA ARG A 308 15.16 -0.43 -8.94
C ARG A 308 14.06 -1.41 -8.55
N VAL A 309 12.79 -1.06 -8.79
CA VAL A 309 11.62 -1.86 -8.42
C VAL A 309 11.19 -2.75 -9.57
N ARG A 310 10.87 -3.99 -9.25
CA ARG A 310 10.21 -4.95 -10.15
C ARG A 310 9.03 -5.58 -9.43
N ASP A 311 7.89 -5.60 -10.12
CA ASP A 311 6.72 -6.34 -9.69
C ASP A 311 6.85 -7.81 -10.08
N PHE A 312 6.72 -8.69 -9.11
CA PHE A 312 6.77 -10.14 -9.28
C PHE A 312 5.42 -10.80 -9.01
N SER A 313 4.36 -10.04 -8.77
CA SER A 313 3.00 -10.55 -8.56
C SER A 313 2.47 -11.29 -9.80
N ASP A 314 2.95 -10.93 -10.99
CA ASP A 314 2.64 -11.65 -12.24
C ASP A 314 3.06 -13.12 -12.23
N ASN A 315 4.04 -13.54 -11.43
CA ASN A 315 4.46 -14.94 -11.33
C ASN A 315 3.38 -15.84 -10.71
N TYR A 316 2.41 -15.26 -10.01
CA TYR A 316 1.25 -15.96 -9.46
C TYR A 316 -0.07 -15.32 -9.92
N ARG A 317 -0.09 -14.82 -11.17
CA ARG A 317 -1.31 -14.31 -11.80
C ARG A 317 -2.42 -15.38 -11.79
N GLY A 318 -3.64 -14.97 -11.44
CA GLY A 318 -4.79 -15.85 -11.26
C GLY A 318 -4.94 -16.45 -9.86
N TYR A 319 -4.07 -16.04 -8.94
CA TYR A 319 -4.16 -16.31 -7.52
C TYR A 319 -4.21 -14.98 -6.74
N SER A 320 -4.87 -14.96 -5.58
CA SER A 320 -4.99 -13.74 -4.77
C SER A 320 -3.65 -13.29 -4.20
N ASP A 321 -2.88 -14.24 -3.72
CA ASP A 321 -1.60 -14.04 -3.07
C ASP A 321 -0.65 -15.23 -3.34
N LEU A 322 0.57 -15.12 -2.85
CA LEU A 322 1.59 -16.16 -3.05
C LEU A 322 1.27 -17.44 -2.26
N ASN A 323 0.53 -17.35 -1.15
CA ASN A 323 0.11 -18.52 -0.41
C ASN A 323 -0.99 -19.29 -1.15
N ASP A 324 -1.94 -18.61 -1.78
CA ASP A 324 -2.95 -19.25 -2.62
C ASP A 324 -2.31 -19.92 -3.86
N TYR A 325 -1.26 -19.32 -4.43
CA TYR A 325 -0.45 -19.95 -5.48
C TYR A 325 0.23 -21.23 -4.97
N LEU A 326 0.86 -21.20 -3.80
CA LEU A 326 1.47 -22.38 -3.18
C LEU A 326 0.46 -23.50 -2.95
N CYS A 327 -0.78 -23.15 -2.57
CA CYS A 327 -1.88 -24.09 -2.31
C CYS A 327 -2.65 -24.51 -3.58
N GLY A 328 -2.39 -23.89 -4.74
CA GLY A 328 -3.14 -24.11 -5.97
C GLY A 328 -4.59 -23.60 -5.94
N ARG A 329 -4.92 -22.64 -5.08
CA ARG A 329 -6.27 -22.07 -4.90
C ARG A 329 -6.49 -20.88 -5.84
N LYS A 330 -6.85 -21.15 -7.09
CA LYS A 330 -7.12 -20.11 -8.09
C LYS A 330 -8.29 -19.21 -7.69
N GLN A 331 -8.21 -17.93 -8.05
CA GLN A 331 -9.37 -17.03 -8.00
C GLN A 331 -10.43 -17.55 -8.98
N GLU A 332 -11.67 -17.73 -8.49
CA GLU A 332 -12.80 -17.93 -9.40
C GLU A 332 -12.97 -16.67 -10.24
N GLN A 333 -12.88 -16.81 -11.56
CA GLN A 333 -13.25 -15.72 -12.46
C GLN A 333 -14.73 -15.42 -12.16
N LYS A 334 -15.02 -14.28 -11.56
CA LYS A 334 -16.37 -13.73 -11.49
C LYS A 334 -16.79 -13.49 -12.95
N ASN A 335 -17.46 -14.48 -13.51
CA ASN A 335 -18.01 -14.37 -14.86
C ASN A 335 -18.89 -13.13 -14.90
N SER A 336 -18.59 -12.24 -15.82
CA SER A 336 -19.39 -11.08 -16.25
C SER A 336 -20.77 -11.44 -16.82
N THR A 337 -21.34 -12.59 -16.41
CA THR A 337 -22.64 -13.10 -16.85
C THR A 337 -23.80 -12.40 -16.14
N SER A 338 -23.56 -11.71 -15.01
CA SER A 338 -24.62 -10.98 -14.30
C SER A 338 -25.10 -9.72 -15.05
N GLN A 339 -24.23 -9.04 -15.80
CA GLN A 339 -24.64 -7.87 -16.59
C GLN A 339 -25.41 -8.22 -17.86
N ALA A 340 -25.21 -9.42 -18.41
CA ALA A 340 -25.96 -9.87 -19.58
C ALA A 340 -27.38 -10.38 -19.25
N GLN A 341 -27.64 -10.74 -17.98
CA GLN A 341 -28.99 -11.15 -17.54
C GLN A 341 -29.85 -9.97 -17.11
N GLU A 342 -29.28 -8.89 -16.55
CA GLU A 342 -30.05 -7.67 -16.27
C GLU A 342 -30.51 -6.94 -17.54
N ILE A 343 -29.66 -6.89 -18.57
CA ILE A 343 -30.05 -6.26 -19.86
C ILE A 343 -31.17 -7.04 -20.58
N LYS A 344 -31.28 -8.36 -20.37
CA LYS A 344 -32.37 -9.17 -20.94
C LYS A 344 -33.71 -9.06 -20.19
N GLN A 345 -33.69 -8.67 -18.91
CA GLN A 345 -34.93 -8.44 -18.15
C GLN A 345 -35.50 -7.05 -18.37
N GLU A 346 -34.70 -6.02 -18.67
CA GLU A 346 -35.20 -4.69 -18.96
C GLU A 346 -35.76 -4.54 -20.38
N THR A 347 -35.32 -5.36 -21.35
CA THR A 347 -35.84 -5.32 -22.74
C THR A 347 -37.10 -6.17 -22.95
N GLY A 348 -37.50 -6.99 -21.98
CA GLY A 348 -38.67 -7.90 -22.07
C GLY A 348 -40.01 -7.30 -21.62
N GLN A 349 -40.08 -6.07 -21.12
CA GLN A 349 -41.31 -5.47 -20.55
C GLN A 349 -41.92 -4.31 -21.38
N ARG A 350 -41.56 -4.15 -22.64
CA ARG A 350 -42.28 -3.21 -23.52
C ARG A 350 -42.82 -3.94 -24.75
N ALA A 351 -44.07 -4.42 -24.67
CA ALA A 351 -45.06 -4.42 -25.75
C ALA A 351 -46.24 -5.33 -25.46
N THR A 352 -47.39 -4.77 -25.06
CA THR A 352 -48.67 -5.11 -25.68
C THR A 352 -49.75 -4.10 -25.25
N PRO A 353 -50.39 -3.37 -26.20
CA PRO A 353 -51.57 -2.57 -25.88
C PRO A 353 -52.81 -3.47 -25.86
N LYS A 354 -53.62 -3.42 -24.81
CA LYS A 354 -54.94 -4.07 -24.74
C LYS A 354 -55.94 -3.36 -25.63
N GLN A 355 -56.43 -4.04 -26.67
CA GLN A 355 -57.63 -3.68 -27.38
C GLN A 355 -58.88 -3.82 -26.51
N LYS A 356 -59.63 -2.72 -26.34
CA LYS A 356 -60.97 -2.71 -25.77
C LYS A 356 -61.97 -3.25 -26.86
N ARG A 357 -62.58 -4.37 -26.57
CA ARG A 357 -63.81 -4.78 -27.29
C ARG A 357 -64.99 -4.07 -26.64
N GLY A 358 -65.64 -3.17 -27.41
CA GLY A 358 -66.95 -2.64 -27.11
C GLY A 358 -68.03 -3.70 -27.33
N ARG A 359 -68.96 -3.79 -26.39
CA ARG A 359 -70.27 -4.43 -26.58
C ARG A 359 -71.25 -3.35 -26.99
N GLY A 360 -71.83 -3.49 -28.20
CA GLY A 360 -73.09 -2.89 -28.55
C GLY A 360 -74.18 -3.93 -28.35
N ILE A 361 -75.26 -3.47 -27.75
CA ILE A 361 -76.65 -3.99 -27.61
C ILE A 361 -76.77 -5.45 -27.47
#